data_d7efd303b6e34fbbe8a6870d8e26fb92
#
_entry.id   d7efd303b6e34fbbe8a6870d8e26fb92
#
_cell.length_a   1.000
_cell.length_b   1.000
_cell.length_c   1.000
_cell.angle_alpha   90.00
_cell.angle_beta   90.00
_cell.angle_gamma   90.00
#
_symmetry.space_group_name_H-M   'P 1'
#
loop_
_entity.id
_entity.type
_entity.pdbx_description
1 polymer ?
#
loop_
_entity_poly.entity_id
_entity_poly.type
_entity_poly.pdbx_seq_one_letter_code
_entity_poly.pdbx_strand_id
1 'polypeptide(L)'
;ESELGITARRTSRRTFLLGVAGAGVGGVLLAACGSSSKSSSSATTVPATSSGKGALTGDLAVAAMAASLENLAVFAYNAGLQAASQGKLGTVPPAVATFAQTAKAQHQEHASAWNSILTGAGKPAVTATDPALTPTVQSKFAQVTDVTGLAELALLLENVAAQTYQAGVGVLSSSHAIAVAATIQPVEMQHAAILYYALGRYPGVQGDMSNDYSSGTPLAFNPITLARPASDYSGT
;
A
#
# COMPACT_ATOMS: atom_id res chain seq x y z
N GLU A 1 -9.68 -31.95 27.04
CA GLU A 1 -10.03 -30.95 25.99
C GLU A 1 -10.26 -29.62 26.69
N SER A 2 -9.25 -28.76 26.65
CA SER A 2 -9.33 -27.42 27.22
C SER A 2 -9.67 -26.43 26.12
N GLU A 3 -10.89 -25.88 26.12
CA GLU A 3 -11.28 -24.77 25.26
C GLU A 3 -10.47 -23.53 25.62
N LEU A 4 -9.66 -23.06 24.68
CA LEU A 4 -9.05 -21.74 24.73
C LEU A 4 -10.14 -20.69 24.48
N GLY A 5 -10.75 -20.17 25.55
CA GLY A 5 -11.69 -19.06 25.50
C GLY A 5 -11.00 -17.75 25.15
N ILE A 6 -10.80 -17.47 23.86
CA ILE A 6 -10.34 -16.16 23.38
C ILE A 6 -11.55 -15.25 23.30
N THR A 7 -11.81 -14.51 24.37
CA THR A 7 -12.75 -13.38 24.33
C THR A 7 -12.12 -12.24 23.54
N ALA A 8 -12.51 -12.08 22.28
CA ALA A 8 -12.11 -10.96 21.43
C ALA A 8 -12.68 -9.65 22.03
N ARG A 9 -11.89 -8.95 22.84
CA ARG A 9 -12.17 -7.55 23.19
C ARG A 9 -12.04 -6.72 21.93
N ARG A 10 -13.14 -6.21 21.43
CA ARG A 10 -13.14 -5.15 20.40
C ARG A 10 -12.55 -3.87 21.02
N THR A 11 -11.24 -3.74 20.93
CA THR A 11 -10.56 -2.48 21.27
C THR A 11 -10.80 -1.50 20.12
N SER A 12 -11.41 -0.36 20.42
CA SER A 12 -11.62 0.67 19.40
C SER A 12 -10.25 1.16 18.91
N ARG A 13 -10.12 1.48 17.62
CA ARG A 13 -8.87 1.99 17.01
C ARG A 13 -8.27 3.17 17.77
N ARG A 14 -9.10 4.02 18.38
CA ARG A 14 -8.68 5.12 19.26
C ARG A 14 -7.97 4.65 20.54
N THR A 15 -8.39 3.54 21.12
CA THR A 15 -7.81 3.02 22.38
C THR A 15 -6.45 2.36 22.14
N PHE A 16 -6.22 1.77 20.95
CA PHE A 16 -4.93 1.21 20.59
C PHE A 16 -3.85 2.29 20.41
N LEU A 17 -4.18 3.41 19.76
CA LEU A 17 -3.24 4.53 19.56
C LEU A 17 -2.95 5.31 20.85
N LEU A 18 -3.85 5.30 21.84
CA LEU A 18 -3.64 5.95 23.13
C LEU A 18 -2.96 5.04 24.17
N GLY A 19 -2.97 3.71 23.97
CA GLY A 19 -2.39 2.73 24.89
C GLY A 19 -0.86 2.62 24.83
N VAL A 20 -0.20 3.15 23.81
CA VAL A 20 1.27 3.11 23.66
C VAL A 20 1.97 4.29 24.37
N ALA A 21 1.23 5.30 24.83
CA ALA A 21 1.78 6.50 25.48
C ALA A 21 1.95 6.39 27.01
N GLY A 22 1.75 5.22 27.61
CA GLY A 22 1.72 5.09 29.06
C GLY A 22 2.38 3.84 29.62
N ALA A 23 3.69 3.67 29.48
CA ALA A 23 4.50 2.86 30.37
C ALA A 23 5.96 3.33 30.29
N GLY A 24 6.25 4.35 31.07
CA GLY A 24 7.63 4.72 31.40
C GLY A 24 8.18 3.80 32.48
N VAL A 25 9.50 3.71 32.49
CA VAL A 25 10.49 3.47 33.53
C VAL A 25 11.47 2.36 33.19
N GLY A 26 12.74 2.71 33.20
CA GLY A 26 13.83 1.78 33.41
C GLY A 26 14.95 1.91 32.35
N GLY A 27 15.84 2.88 32.56
CA GLY A 27 17.06 3.06 31.77
C GLY A 27 18.06 1.91 31.93
N VAL A 28 18.75 1.58 30.85
CA VAL A 28 20.13 1.08 30.89
C VAL A 28 20.90 1.78 29.75
N LEU A 29 21.82 2.67 30.16
CA LEU A 29 22.86 3.22 29.31
C LEU A 29 23.87 2.12 29.05
N LEU A 30 24.05 1.72 27.80
CA LEU A 30 25.25 1.03 27.35
C LEU A 30 25.97 1.91 26.35
N ALA A 31 26.97 2.61 26.88
CA ALA A 31 28.01 3.24 26.09
C ALA A 31 28.90 2.15 25.51
N ALA A 32 29.04 2.09 24.20
CA ALA A 32 30.12 1.37 23.54
C ALA A 32 30.81 2.34 22.58
N CYS A 33 31.97 2.81 23.01
CA CYS A 33 32.98 3.44 22.15
C CYS A 33 33.59 2.37 21.23
N GLY A 34 33.82 2.72 19.98
CA GLY A 34 34.67 1.86 19.11
C GLY A 34 34.76 2.31 17.67
N SER A 35 35.73 3.17 17.37
CA SER A 35 36.61 3.16 16.18
C SER A 35 36.03 3.35 14.77
N SER A 36 36.44 4.46 14.24
CA SER A 36 36.50 4.87 12.83
C SER A 36 37.00 3.78 11.86
N SER A 37 36.24 3.55 10.81
CA SER A 37 36.78 3.16 9.51
C SER A 37 36.02 3.89 8.41
N LYS A 38 36.70 4.78 7.71
CA LYS A 38 36.19 5.48 6.53
C LYS A 38 36.03 4.48 5.39
N SER A 39 34.79 4.20 5.02
CA SER A 39 34.49 3.63 3.71
C SER A 39 33.80 4.69 2.89
N SER A 40 34.46 5.16 1.87
CA SER A 40 33.94 6.08 0.86
C SER A 40 32.93 5.32 0.01
N SER A 41 31.64 5.43 0.32
CA SER A 41 30.57 5.04 -0.59
C SER A 41 30.29 6.25 -1.47
N SER A 42 30.62 6.14 -2.76
CA SER A 42 30.23 7.10 -3.77
C SER A 42 28.69 7.11 -3.86
N ALA A 43 28.08 8.10 -3.21
CA ALA A 43 26.66 8.39 -3.42
C ALA A 43 26.51 8.91 -4.86
N THR A 44 25.88 8.14 -5.71
CA THR A 44 25.38 8.60 -7.00
C THR A 44 24.33 9.65 -6.72
N THR A 45 24.69 10.90 -6.84
CA THR A 45 23.78 12.05 -6.78
C THR A 45 22.87 11.99 -8.01
N VAL A 46 21.63 11.57 -7.80
CA VAL A 46 20.55 11.79 -8.77
C VAL A 46 20.32 13.30 -8.83
N PRO A 47 20.30 13.93 -10.01
CA PRO A 47 20.05 15.37 -10.12
C PRO A 47 18.69 15.70 -9.49
N ALA A 48 18.68 16.60 -8.53
CA ALA A 48 17.44 17.19 -8.01
C ALA A 48 16.79 17.98 -9.15
N THR A 49 15.71 17.45 -9.71
CA THR A 49 14.83 18.21 -10.61
C THR A 49 14.25 19.36 -9.81
N SER A 50 14.35 20.56 -10.35
CA SER A 50 13.95 21.84 -9.76
C SER A 50 12.53 21.77 -9.21
N SER A 51 12.41 21.74 -7.89
CA SER A 51 11.13 21.86 -7.19
C SER A 51 10.61 23.28 -7.39
N GLY A 52 9.48 23.42 -8.08
CA GLY A 52 8.74 24.66 -8.14
C GLY A 52 8.39 25.15 -6.74
N LYS A 53 8.26 26.48 -6.59
CA LYS A 53 7.93 27.14 -5.32
C LYS A 53 6.61 26.59 -4.78
N GLY A 54 6.65 25.67 -3.81
CA GLY A 54 5.47 25.03 -3.20
C GLY A 54 5.42 23.50 -3.22
N ALA A 55 6.36 22.82 -3.90
CA ALA A 55 6.38 21.35 -3.94
C ALA A 55 6.53 20.74 -2.53
N LEU A 56 5.73 19.72 -2.25
CA LEU A 56 5.84 18.94 -1.01
C LEU A 56 7.17 18.17 -1.00
N THR A 57 7.78 18.03 0.17
CA THR A 57 9.05 17.31 0.34
C THR A 57 8.97 16.36 1.54
N GLY A 58 9.89 15.40 1.60
CA GLY A 58 9.97 14.44 2.70
C GLY A 58 8.67 13.67 2.89
N ASP A 59 8.28 13.48 4.14
CA ASP A 59 7.09 12.71 4.52
C ASP A 59 5.79 13.24 3.89
N LEU A 60 5.69 14.56 3.66
CA LEU A 60 4.50 15.14 3.04
C LEU A 60 4.40 14.81 1.55
N ALA A 61 5.52 14.70 0.85
CA ALA A 61 5.52 14.23 -0.54
C ALA A 61 5.09 12.76 -0.62
N VAL A 62 5.59 11.92 0.30
CA VAL A 62 5.16 10.53 0.42
C VAL A 62 3.67 10.43 0.74
N ALA A 63 3.18 11.24 1.70
CA ALA A 63 1.78 11.24 2.08
C ALA A 63 0.86 11.65 0.92
N ALA A 64 1.26 12.65 0.13
CA ALA A 64 0.48 13.10 -1.02
C ALA A 64 0.44 12.04 -2.14
N MET A 65 1.58 11.43 -2.44
CA MET A 65 1.67 10.33 -3.40
C MET A 65 0.84 9.14 -2.94
N ALA A 66 0.99 8.71 -1.68
CA ALA A 66 0.23 7.60 -1.13
C ALA A 66 -1.29 7.86 -1.18
N ALA A 67 -1.75 9.05 -0.75
CA ALA A 67 -3.17 9.41 -0.85
C ALA A 67 -3.69 9.36 -2.29
N SER A 68 -2.89 9.75 -3.28
CA SER A 68 -3.28 9.71 -4.70
C SER A 68 -3.36 8.28 -5.24
N LEU A 69 -2.50 7.37 -4.79
CA LEU A 69 -2.53 5.95 -5.12
C LEU A 69 -3.76 5.27 -4.50
N GLU A 70 -4.08 5.59 -3.25
CA GLU A 70 -5.30 5.10 -2.60
C GLU A 70 -6.56 5.56 -3.34
N ASN A 71 -6.61 6.82 -3.74
CA ASN A 71 -7.71 7.33 -4.56
C ASN A 71 -7.81 6.60 -5.91
N LEU A 72 -6.68 6.22 -6.52
CA LEU A 72 -6.64 5.44 -7.75
C LEU A 72 -7.19 4.02 -7.53
N ALA A 73 -6.85 3.38 -6.41
CA ALA A 73 -7.41 2.08 -6.05
C ALA A 73 -8.93 2.17 -5.82
N VAL A 74 -9.40 3.18 -5.09
CA VAL A 74 -10.85 3.45 -4.93
C VAL A 74 -11.53 3.62 -6.28
N PHE A 75 -10.92 4.37 -7.21
CA PHE A 75 -11.43 4.56 -8.57
C PHE A 75 -11.53 3.22 -9.31
N ALA A 76 -10.47 2.40 -9.28
CA ALA A 76 -10.42 1.12 -9.99
C ALA A 76 -11.45 0.11 -9.44
N TYR A 77 -11.54 -0.04 -8.12
CA TYR A 77 -12.57 -0.90 -7.50
C TYR A 77 -13.99 -0.42 -7.78
N ASN A 78 -14.21 0.89 -7.75
CA ASN A 78 -15.52 1.45 -8.09
C ASN A 78 -15.91 1.18 -9.54
N ALA A 79 -14.98 1.36 -10.49
CA ALA A 79 -15.18 1.04 -11.90
C ALA A 79 -15.49 -0.45 -12.11
N GLY A 80 -14.77 -1.34 -11.41
CA GLY A 80 -15.01 -2.79 -11.44
C GLY A 80 -16.39 -3.17 -10.92
N LEU A 81 -16.82 -2.62 -9.79
CA LEU A 81 -18.15 -2.84 -9.22
C LEU A 81 -19.27 -2.33 -10.14
N GLN A 82 -19.05 -1.19 -10.79
CA GLN A 82 -19.99 -0.67 -11.79
C GLN A 82 -20.07 -1.58 -13.03
N ALA A 83 -18.95 -2.05 -13.56
CA ALA A 83 -18.92 -2.99 -14.68
C ALA A 83 -19.63 -4.30 -14.32
N ALA A 84 -19.44 -4.80 -13.10
CA ALA A 84 -20.14 -5.97 -12.58
C ALA A 84 -21.66 -5.76 -12.53
N SER A 85 -22.12 -4.63 -11.99
CA SER A 85 -23.54 -4.31 -11.90
C SER A 85 -24.22 -4.12 -13.26
N GLN A 86 -23.45 -3.77 -14.28
CA GLN A 86 -23.88 -3.63 -15.67
C GLN A 86 -23.82 -4.95 -16.46
N GLY A 87 -23.41 -6.06 -15.82
CA GLY A 87 -23.28 -7.36 -16.47
C GLY A 87 -22.08 -7.47 -17.43
N LYS A 88 -21.19 -6.48 -17.48
CA LYS A 88 -20.06 -6.43 -18.43
C LYS A 88 -18.97 -7.47 -18.13
N LEU A 89 -18.96 -8.03 -16.94
CA LEU A 89 -17.94 -8.98 -16.48
C LEU A 89 -18.46 -10.43 -16.46
N GLY A 90 -19.66 -10.68 -17.00
CA GLY A 90 -20.34 -11.96 -16.87
C GLY A 90 -20.85 -12.19 -15.43
N THR A 91 -20.91 -13.45 -15.01
CA THR A 91 -21.35 -13.80 -13.65
C THR A 91 -20.24 -13.51 -12.64
N VAL A 92 -20.50 -12.57 -11.72
CA VAL A 92 -19.57 -12.25 -10.64
C VAL A 92 -19.97 -13.02 -9.38
N PRO A 93 -19.08 -13.89 -8.83
CA PRO A 93 -19.36 -14.58 -7.58
C PRO A 93 -19.58 -13.60 -6.43
N PRO A 94 -20.54 -13.84 -5.52
CA PRO A 94 -20.83 -12.95 -4.39
C PRO A 94 -19.60 -12.64 -3.53
N ALA A 95 -18.73 -13.62 -3.31
CA ALA A 95 -17.50 -13.43 -2.54
C ALA A 95 -16.55 -12.42 -3.20
N VAL A 96 -16.46 -12.41 -4.53
CA VAL A 96 -15.64 -11.45 -5.29
C VAL A 96 -16.22 -10.04 -5.17
N ALA A 97 -17.54 -9.89 -5.28
CA ALA A 97 -18.18 -8.60 -5.10
C ALA A 97 -17.99 -8.07 -3.66
N THR A 98 -18.14 -8.93 -2.65
CA THR A 98 -17.89 -8.56 -1.25
C THR A 98 -16.44 -8.15 -1.02
N PHE A 99 -15.47 -8.90 -1.57
CA PHE A 99 -14.06 -8.53 -1.52
C PHE A 99 -13.83 -7.14 -2.12
N ALA A 100 -14.32 -6.90 -3.34
CA ALA A 100 -14.14 -5.61 -4.02
C ALA A 100 -14.76 -4.42 -3.24
N GLN A 101 -15.91 -4.61 -2.61
CA GLN A 101 -16.55 -3.61 -1.74
C GLN A 101 -15.70 -3.35 -0.49
N THR A 102 -15.18 -4.41 0.12
CA THR A 102 -14.35 -4.32 1.33
C THR A 102 -13.02 -3.62 1.02
N ALA A 103 -12.31 -4.05 -0.02
CA ALA A 103 -11.07 -3.44 -0.44
C ALA A 103 -11.25 -1.95 -0.77
N LYS A 104 -12.29 -1.60 -1.56
CA LYS A 104 -12.62 -0.19 -1.82
C LYS A 104 -12.79 0.62 -0.54
N ALA A 105 -13.53 0.11 0.45
CA ALA A 105 -13.73 0.81 1.72
C ALA A 105 -12.44 0.97 2.50
N GLN A 106 -11.55 -0.04 2.49
CA GLN A 106 -10.25 0.03 3.15
C GLN A 106 -9.34 1.06 2.49
N HIS A 107 -9.27 1.11 1.16
CA HIS A 107 -8.53 2.15 0.44
C HIS A 107 -9.06 3.57 0.75
N GLN A 108 -10.36 3.76 0.94
CA GLN A 108 -10.91 5.05 1.38
C GLN A 108 -10.40 5.46 2.76
N GLU A 109 -10.32 4.51 3.70
CA GLU A 109 -9.75 4.75 5.03
C GLU A 109 -8.23 5.03 4.97
N HIS A 110 -7.49 4.32 4.09
CA HIS A 110 -6.08 4.56 3.86
C HIS A 110 -5.83 5.97 3.30
N ALA A 111 -6.59 6.39 2.28
CA ALA A 111 -6.53 7.76 1.75
C ALA A 111 -6.82 8.80 2.83
N SER A 112 -7.81 8.54 3.69
CA SER A 112 -8.14 9.42 4.81
C SER A 112 -7.00 9.52 5.82
N ALA A 113 -6.31 8.42 6.11
CA ALA A 113 -5.17 8.40 7.03
C ALA A 113 -4.01 9.27 6.52
N TRP A 114 -3.65 9.14 5.24
CA TRP A 114 -2.62 9.97 4.61
C TRP A 114 -3.02 11.44 4.53
N ASN A 115 -4.26 11.72 4.16
CA ASN A 115 -4.78 13.08 4.14
C ASN A 115 -4.80 13.74 5.53
N SER A 116 -4.95 12.95 6.60
CA SER A 116 -4.84 13.46 7.97
C SER A 116 -3.43 13.96 8.29
N ILE A 117 -2.38 13.34 7.74
CA ILE A 117 -0.99 13.81 7.88
C ILE A 117 -0.81 15.14 7.14
N LEU A 118 -1.33 15.24 5.90
CA LEU A 118 -1.25 16.47 5.10
C LEU A 118 -1.98 17.63 5.78
N THR A 119 -3.22 17.42 6.17
CA THR A 119 -4.05 18.48 6.79
C THR A 119 -3.54 18.85 8.17
N GLY A 120 -3.01 17.91 8.94
CA GLY A 120 -2.33 18.19 10.21
C GLY A 120 -1.08 19.06 10.06
N ALA A 121 -0.44 19.02 8.88
CA ALA A 121 0.68 19.89 8.51
C ALA A 121 0.22 21.20 7.79
N GLY A 122 -1.07 21.51 7.78
CA GLY A 122 -1.62 22.69 7.11
C GLY A 122 -1.58 22.63 5.58
N LYS A 123 -1.49 21.42 5.01
CA LYS A 123 -1.53 21.20 3.55
C LYS A 123 -2.93 20.74 3.12
N PRO A 124 -3.35 21.02 1.88
CA PRO A 124 -4.62 20.54 1.38
C PRO A 124 -4.63 19.02 1.28
N ALA A 125 -5.82 18.43 1.46
CA ALA A 125 -6.01 17.01 1.20
C ALA A 125 -5.88 16.71 -0.31
N VAL A 126 -5.31 15.55 -0.63
CA VAL A 126 -5.24 15.02 -1.99
C VAL A 126 -6.49 14.20 -2.26
N THR A 127 -7.32 14.67 -3.19
CA THR A 127 -8.56 14.01 -3.61
C THR A 127 -8.48 13.44 -5.03
N ALA A 128 -7.48 13.87 -5.81
CA ALA A 128 -7.22 13.37 -7.14
C ALA A 128 -6.54 11.98 -7.09
N THR A 129 -6.72 11.21 -8.17
CA THR A 129 -5.97 9.98 -8.41
C THR A 129 -4.53 10.30 -8.85
N ASP A 130 -3.63 9.31 -8.75
CA ASP A 130 -2.24 9.48 -9.19
C ASP A 130 -2.17 9.85 -10.68
N PRO A 131 -1.60 11.01 -11.04
CA PRO A 131 -1.65 11.51 -12.41
C PRO A 131 -0.79 10.69 -13.39
N ALA A 132 0.25 10.03 -12.90
CA ALA A 132 1.13 9.22 -13.74
C ALA A 132 0.54 7.83 -14.03
N LEU A 133 -0.15 7.22 -13.07
CA LEU A 133 -0.69 5.88 -13.23
C LEU A 133 -2.13 5.85 -13.75
N THR A 134 -2.91 6.88 -13.51
CA THR A 134 -4.34 6.91 -13.88
C THR A 134 -4.56 6.60 -15.38
N PRO A 135 -3.83 7.18 -16.34
CA PRO A 135 -4.01 6.85 -17.76
C PRO A 135 -3.73 5.37 -18.07
N THR A 136 -2.69 4.81 -17.44
CA THR A 136 -2.34 3.39 -17.60
C THR A 136 -3.41 2.48 -17.04
N VAL A 137 -3.94 2.79 -15.86
CA VAL A 137 -5.02 2.01 -15.22
C VAL A 137 -6.29 2.07 -16.05
N GLN A 138 -6.67 3.25 -16.54
CA GLN A 138 -7.83 3.42 -17.41
C GLN A 138 -7.69 2.63 -18.71
N SER A 139 -6.51 2.67 -19.35
CA SER A 139 -6.22 1.90 -20.57
C SER A 139 -6.30 0.40 -20.32
N LYS A 140 -5.74 -0.09 -19.22
CA LYS A 140 -5.85 -1.51 -18.85
C LYS A 140 -7.29 -1.91 -18.53
N PHE A 141 -8.02 -1.08 -17.80
CA PHE A 141 -9.42 -1.32 -17.47
C PHE A 141 -10.31 -1.41 -18.71
N ALA A 142 -10.05 -0.59 -19.72
CA ALA A 142 -10.78 -0.63 -21.01
C ALA A 142 -10.63 -1.97 -21.75
N GLN A 143 -9.61 -2.77 -21.42
CA GLN A 143 -9.36 -4.08 -22.00
C GLN A 143 -9.96 -5.23 -21.15
N VAL A 144 -10.50 -4.93 -19.98
CA VAL A 144 -11.12 -5.92 -19.09
C VAL A 144 -12.48 -6.35 -19.66
N THR A 145 -12.63 -7.64 -19.91
CA THR A 145 -13.85 -8.24 -20.48
C THR A 145 -14.55 -9.19 -19.52
N ASP A 146 -13.90 -9.59 -18.43
CA ASP A 146 -14.41 -10.56 -17.47
C ASP A 146 -13.85 -10.34 -16.05
N VAL A 147 -14.32 -11.16 -15.11
CA VAL A 147 -13.90 -11.13 -13.71
C VAL A 147 -12.41 -11.43 -13.54
N THR A 148 -11.85 -12.33 -14.36
CA THR A 148 -10.44 -12.72 -14.29
C THR A 148 -9.53 -11.55 -14.65
N GLY A 149 -9.80 -10.90 -15.78
CA GLY A 149 -9.04 -9.71 -16.20
C GLY A 149 -9.16 -8.56 -15.19
N LEU A 150 -10.32 -8.40 -14.54
CA LEU A 150 -10.46 -7.42 -13.45
C LEU A 150 -9.61 -7.80 -12.24
N ALA A 151 -9.59 -9.06 -11.85
CA ALA A 151 -8.78 -9.54 -10.74
C ALA A 151 -7.27 -9.39 -11.01
N GLU A 152 -6.83 -9.59 -12.25
CA GLU A 152 -5.42 -9.36 -12.64
C GLU A 152 -5.03 -7.88 -12.54
N LEU A 153 -5.90 -6.98 -12.98
CA LEU A 153 -5.66 -5.53 -12.84
C LEU A 153 -5.63 -5.13 -11.36
N ALA A 154 -6.56 -5.62 -10.55
CA ALA A 154 -6.57 -5.39 -9.12
C ALA A 154 -5.29 -5.92 -8.47
N LEU A 155 -4.87 -7.15 -8.76
CA LEU A 155 -3.63 -7.74 -8.24
C LEU A 155 -2.39 -6.89 -8.57
N LEU A 156 -2.31 -6.34 -9.78
CA LEU A 156 -1.22 -5.42 -10.14
C LEU A 156 -1.22 -4.19 -9.23
N LEU A 157 -2.38 -3.58 -8.99
CA LEU A 157 -2.50 -2.37 -8.16
C LEU A 157 -2.18 -2.66 -6.69
N GLU A 158 -2.66 -3.77 -6.14
CA GLU A 158 -2.35 -4.19 -4.77
C GLU A 158 -0.84 -4.44 -4.58
N ASN A 159 -0.18 -5.07 -5.55
CA ASN A 159 1.27 -5.24 -5.49
C ASN A 159 2.02 -3.91 -5.59
N VAL A 160 1.56 -2.97 -6.42
CA VAL A 160 2.14 -1.61 -6.47
C VAL A 160 1.99 -0.92 -5.12
N ALA A 161 0.80 -0.97 -4.50
CA ALA A 161 0.53 -0.37 -3.20
C ALA A 161 1.39 -1.01 -2.10
N ALA A 162 1.36 -2.34 -1.96
CA ALA A 162 2.12 -3.07 -0.93
C ALA A 162 3.63 -2.80 -1.01
N GLN A 163 4.21 -2.82 -2.23
CA GLN A 163 5.63 -2.57 -2.44
C GLN A 163 5.99 -1.09 -2.22
N THR A 164 5.10 -0.17 -2.57
CA THR A 164 5.27 1.26 -2.32
C THR A 164 5.31 1.56 -0.83
N TYR A 165 4.39 0.98 -0.05
CA TYR A 165 4.39 1.11 1.40
C TYR A 165 5.62 0.48 2.05
N GLN A 166 6.05 -0.68 1.57
CA GLN A 166 7.26 -1.34 2.07
C GLN A 166 8.50 -0.47 1.83
N ALA A 167 8.66 0.09 0.64
CA ALA A 167 9.76 1.01 0.33
C ALA A 167 9.62 2.33 1.12
N GLY A 168 8.41 2.82 1.28
CA GLY A 168 8.07 4.05 1.99
C GLY A 168 8.53 4.04 3.45
N VAL A 169 8.37 2.91 4.16
CA VAL A 169 8.84 2.77 5.55
C VAL A 169 10.33 3.10 5.69
N GLY A 170 11.14 2.78 4.68
CA GLY A 170 12.58 3.03 4.69
C GLY A 170 12.98 4.49 4.45
N VAL A 171 12.09 5.34 3.95
CA VAL A 171 12.38 6.75 3.61
C VAL A 171 11.59 7.75 4.44
N LEU A 172 10.57 7.33 5.17
CA LEU A 172 9.80 8.15 6.10
C LEU A 172 10.61 8.47 7.36
N SER A 173 10.46 9.67 7.87
CA SER A 173 11.17 10.17 9.06
C SER A 173 10.27 10.28 10.29
N SER A 174 8.99 10.60 10.11
CA SER A 174 8.01 10.72 11.19
C SER A 174 7.56 9.35 11.66
N SER A 175 7.63 9.08 12.96
CA SER A 175 7.10 7.85 13.55
C SER A 175 5.62 7.64 13.27
N HIS A 176 4.85 8.72 13.16
CA HIS A 176 3.44 8.65 12.79
C HIS A 176 3.24 8.20 11.33
N ALA A 177 3.98 8.79 10.38
CA ALA A 177 3.91 8.39 8.97
C ALA A 177 4.41 6.94 8.76
N ILE A 178 5.49 6.55 9.46
CA ILE A 178 5.99 5.16 9.47
C ILE A 178 4.91 4.22 9.99
N ALA A 179 4.24 4.55 11.11
CA ALA A 179 3.17 3.73 11.67
C ALA A 179 2.00 3.59 10.70
N VAL A 180 1.59 4.66 10.01
CA VAL A 180 0.54 4.62 8.98
C VAL A 180 0.94 3.68 7.85
N ALA A 181 2.14 3.85 7.26
CA ALA A 181 2.62 2.99 6.18
C ALA A 181 2.72 1.51 6.62
N ALA A 182 3.29 1.26 7.79
CA ALA A 182 3.48 -0.09 8.32
C ALA A 182 2.16 -0.80 8.69
N THR A 183 1.09 -0.06 8.99
CA THR A 183 -0.23 -0.65 9.25
C THR A 183 -1.06 -0.86 7.99
N ILE A 184 -0.83 -0.10 6.94
CA ILE A 184 -1.51 -0.25 5.65
C ILE A 184 -0.87 -1.40 4.85
N GLN A 185 0.45 -1.44 4.76
CA GLN A 185 1.18 -2.43 3.95
C GLN A 185 0.70 -3.89 4.13
N PRO A 186 0.45 -4.41 5.35
CA PRO A 186 -0.08 -5.76 5.50
C PRO A 186 -1.49 -5.95 4.93
N VAL A 187 -2.30 -4.90 4.89
CA VAL A 187 -3.66 -4.94 4.32
C VAL A 187 -3.58 -5.09 2.81
N GLU A 188 -2.70 -4.32 2.14
CA GLU A 188 -2.45 -4.45 0.71
C GLU A 188 -1.94 -5.85 0.34
N MET A 189 -1.05 -6.42 1.17
CA MET A 189 -0.59 -7.80 0.98
C MET A 189 -1.69 -8.83 1.19
N GLN A 190 -2.66 -8.58 2.09
CA GLN A 190 -3.84 -9.44 2.25
C GLN A 190 -4.73 -9.38 1.01
N HIS A 191 -4.96 -8.19 0.44
CA HIS A 191 -5.69 -8.04 -0.82
C HIS A 191 -5.00 -8.81 -1.93
N ALA A 192 -3.69 -8.61 -2.11
CA ALA A 192 -2.90 -9.32 -3.10
C ALA A 192 -2.98 -10.84 -2.90
N ALA A 193 -2.86 -11.33 -1.67
CA ALA A 193 -2.92 -12.77 -1.36
C ALA A 193 -4.27 -13.39 -1.74
N ILE A 194 -5.38 -12.69 -1.46
CA ILE A 194 -6.73 -13.12 -1.85
C ILE A 194 -6.86 -13.17 -3.38
N LEU A 195 -6.33 -12.16 -4.08
CA LEU A 195 -6.38 -12.10 -5.54
C LEU A 195 -5.48 -13.15 -6.18
N TYR A 196 -4.28 -13.42 -5.64
CA TYR A 196 -3.45 -14.55 -6.06
C TYR A 196 -4.23 -15.87 -5.95
N TYR A 197 -4.85 -16.11 -4.80
CA TYR A 197 -5.63 -17.32 -4.58
C TYR A 197 -6.83 -17.42 -5.55
N ALA A 198 -7.57 -16.32 -5.74
CA ALA A 198 -8.71 -16.27 -6.66
C ALA A 198 -8.32 -16.53 -8.12
N LEU A 199 -7.09 -16.16 -8.51
CA LEU A 199 -6.52 -16.40 -9.82
C LEU A 199 -5.85 -17.78 -9.97
N GLY A 200 -5.92 -18.65 -8.95
CA GLY A 200 -5.24 -19.93 -8.94
C GLY A 200 -3.72 -19.84 -8.86
N ARG A 201 -3.19 -18.72 -8.35
CA ARG A 201 -1.76 -18.45 -8.18
C ARG A 201 -1.38 -18.55 -6.70
N TYR A 202 -0.12 -18.87 -6.41
CA TYR A 202 0.37 -18.95 -5.05
C TYR A 202 1.13 -17.66 -4.67
N PRO A 203 0.75 -16.95 -3.58
CA PRO A 203 1.47 -15.78 -3.13
C PRO A 203 2.88 -16.14 -2.64
N GLY A 204 3.85 -15.25 -2.84
CA GLY A 204 5.23 -15.45 -2.41
C GLY A 204 6.06 -16.37 -3.30
N VAL A 205 5.63 -16.60 -4.54
CA VAL A 205 6.38 -17.33 -5.56
C VAL A 205 6.51 -16.50 -6.82
N GLN A 206 7.70 -16.45 -7.38
CA GLN A 206 7.97 -15.77 -8.64
C GLN A 206 7.78 -16.73 -9.82
N GLY A 207 7.08 -16.27 -10.87
CA GLY A 207 6.84 -17.03 -12.10
C GLY A 207 5.36 -17.15 -12.44
N ASP A 208 5.07 -17.69 -13.62
CA ASP A 208 3.71 -18.04 -14.00
C ASP A 208 3.32 -19.35 -13.32
N MET A 209 2.48 -19.23 -12.30
CA MET A 209 2.06 -20.33 -11.43
C MET A 209 0.63 -20.78 -11.70
N SER A 210 0.12 -20.51 -12.89
CA SER A 210 -1.30 -20.77 -13.20
C SER A 210 -1.71 -22.24 -13.07
N ASN A 211 -0.76 -23.18 -13.21
CA ASN A 211 -1.07 -24.62 -13.16
C ASN A 211 -0.06 -25.50 -12.44
N ASP A 212 1.10 -24.99 -12.03
CA ASP A 212 2.15 -25.78 -11.37
C ASP A 212 2.95 -24.96 -10.36
N TYR A 213 2.59 -25.11 -9.09
CA TYR A 213 3.29 -24.45 -7.97
C TYR A 213 4.71 -24.99 -7.74
N SER A 214 5.06 -26.15 -8.33
CA SER A 214 6.38 -26.75 -8.16
C SER A 214 7.45 -26.09 -9.02
N SER A 215 7.06 -25.39 -10.08
CA SER A 215 7.97 -24.70 -11.01
C SER A 215 8.36 -23.28 -10.60
N GLY A 216 7.66 -22.71 -9.62
CA GLY A 216 7.91 -21.35 -9.15
C GLY A 216 9.10 -21.23 -8.19
N THR A 217 9.77 -20.10 -8.23
CA THR A 217 10.85 -19.77 -7.30
C THR A 217 10.27 -19.15 -6.02
N PRO A 218 10.43 -19.78 -4.84
CA PRO A 218 9.98 -19.17 -3.58
C PRO A 218 10.69 -17.85 -3.31
N LEU A 219 9.94 -16.85 -2.87
CA LEU A 219 10.45 -15.54 -2.45
C LEU A 219 10.50 -15.49 -0.93
N ALA A 220 11.71 -15.36 -0.38
CA ALA A 220 11.89 -15.17 1.06
C ALA A 220 11.51 -13.76 1.52
N PHE A 221 11.53 -12.80 0.60
CA PHE A 221 11.23 -11.39 0.86
C PHE A 221 10.30 -10.85 -0.22
N ASN A 222 9.36 -9.98 0.17
CA ASN A 222 8.53 -9.30 -0.79
C ASN A 222 9.38 -8.35 -1.66
N PRO A 223 9.28 -8.41 -3.00
CA PRO A 223 10.03 -7.52 -3.88
C PRO A 223 9.52 -6.07 -3.75
N ILE A 224 10.37 -5.12 -4.17
CA ILE A 224 10.02 -3.68 -4.24
C ILE A 224 10.15 -3.14 -5.68
N THR A 225 10.12 -4.01 -6.66
CA THR A 225 10.33 -3.65 -8.09
C THR A 225 9.21 -2.82 -8.69
N LEU A 226 8.01 -2.85 -8.09
CA LEU A 226 6.84 -2.07 -8.49
C LEU A 226 6.62 -0.85 -7.58
N ALA A 227 7.50 -0.61 -6.58
CA ALA A 227 7.37 0.51 -5.66
C ALA A 227 7.42 1.86 -6.40
N ARG A 228 6.56 2.78 -5.99
CA ARG A 228 6.50 4.14 -6.55
C ARG A 228 7.23 5.11 -5.61
N PRO A 229 8.32 5.77 -6.04
CA PRO A 229 8.95 6.80 -5.24
C PRO A 229 8.11 8.08 -5.22
N ALA A 230 8.19 8.83 -4.13
CA ALA A 230 7.45 10.08 -3.97
C ALA A 230 7.80 11.14 -5.04
N SER A 231 9.00 11.03 -5.65
CA SER A 231 9.42 11.90 -6.76
C SER A 231 8.57 11.74 -8.02
N ASP A 232 7.84 10.63 -8.16
CA ASP A 232 6.97 10.40 -9.31
C ASP A 232 5.62 11.12 -9.19
N TYR A 233 5.29 11.62 -8.00
CA TYR A 233 4.08 12.41 -7.78
C TYR A 233 4.30 13.86 -8.23
N SER A 234 3.61 14.25 -9.28
CA SER A 234 3.65 15.61 -9.86
C SER A 234 2.38 16.42 -9.59
N GLY A 235 1.54 15.95 -8.67
CA GLY A 235 0.34 16.67 -8.25
C GLY A 235 0.71 17.94 -7.47
N THR A 236 0.18 19.08 -7.88
CA THR A 236 0.33 20.40 -7.22
C THR A 236 -0.90 20.72 -6.40
#